data_884b292fecd3bf25e868153274c058db
#
_entry.id   884b292fecd3bf25e868153274c058db
#
_cell.length_a   1.000
_cell.length_b   1.000
_cell.length_c   1.000
_cell.angle_alpha   90.00
_cell.angle_beta   90.00
_cell.angle_gamma   90.00
#
_symmetry.space_group_name_H-M   'P 1'
#
loop_
_entity.id
_entity.type
_entity.pdbx_description
1 polymer ?
#
loop_
_entity_poly.entity_id
_entity_poly.type
_entity_poly.pdbx_seq_one_letter_code
_entity_poly.pdbx_strand_id
1 'polypeptide(L)'
;MGAEAGEEMDEDRAKRYAEYTAAGNPARQFIASIDGQVVGTAAAVIGKYGVNLFAAGVLPEARGRGVYRALIRARWDLAVERGTPALTVQAGQMSRPVLESVGFSFIAAARMYVSDLATR
;
A
#
# COMPACT_ATOMS: atom_id res chain seq x y z
N MET A 1 16.27 -9.83 -6.29
CA MET A 1 15.38 -9.84 -5.25
C MET A 1 14.60 -8.58 -5.13
N GLY A 2 13.38 -8.77 -4.86
CA GLY A 2 12.50 -7.64 -4.88
C GLY A 2 13.01 -6.49 -4.08
N ALA A 3 13.78 -6.78 -3.14
CA ALA A 3 14.31 -5.72 -2.37
C ALA A 3 15.20 -4.84 -3.14
N GLU A 4 15.60 -5.14 -4.26
CA GLU A 4 16.40 -4.23 -5.05
C GLU A 4 16.54 -2.87 -4.41
N ALA A 5 16.62 -2.87 -3.12
CA ALA A 5 16.72 -1.66 -2.34
C ALA A 5 17.91 -0.84 -2.76
N GLY A 6 18.90 -1.52 -3.27
CA GLY A 6 20.07 -0.84 -3.81
C GLY A 6 19.93 -0.40 -5.24
N GLU A 7 18.79 -0.62 -5.84
CA GLU A 7 18.59 -0.29 -7.22
C GLU A 7 18.66 1.22 -7.45
N GLU A 8 19.39 1.58 -8.46
CA GLU A 8 19.56 2.97 -8.81
C GLU A 8 18.24 3.58 -9.26
N MET A 9 17.96 4.77 -8.76
CA MET A 9 16.75 5.48 -9.13
C MET A 9 16.97 6.23 -10.44
N ASP A 10 16.26 5.83 -11.49
CA ASP A 10 16.32 6.55 -12.76
C ASP A 10 15.51 7.86 -12.68
N GLU A 11 15.60 8.69 -13.70
CA GLU A 11 14.93 9.99 -13.71
C GLU A 11 13.42 9.86 -13.60
N ASP A 12 12.83 8.87 -14.24
CA ASP A 12 11.39 8.68 -14.20
C ASP A 12 10.92 8.26 -12.82
N ARG A 13 11.67 7.40 -12.16
CA ARG A 13 11.35 7.01 -10.80
C ARG A 13 11.51 8.16 -9.83
N ALA A 14 12.57 8.94 -10.00
CA ALA A 14 12.79 10.11 -9.16
C ALA A 14 11.66 11.12 -9.33
N LYS A 15 11.20 11.33 -10.56
CA LYS A 15 10.10 12.23 -10.83
C LYS A 15 8.81 11.74 -10.19
N ARG A 16 8.50 10.44 -10.33
CA ARG A 16 7.31 9.86 -9.69
C ARG A 16 7.38 9.99 -8.18
N TYR A 17 8.55 9.75 -7.61
CA TYR A 17 8.73 9.89 -6.16
C TYR A 17 8.48 11.33 -5.72
N ALA A 18 9.00 12.29 -6.47
CA ALA A 18 8.77 13.70 -6.17
C ALA A 18 7.29 14.06 -6.24
N GLU A 19 6.56 13.51 -7.20
CA GLU A 19 5.13 13.73 -7.31
C GLU A 19 4.38 13.13 -6.11
N TYR A 20 4.77 11.95 -5.66
CA TYR A 20 4.17 11.31 -4.49
C TYR A 20 4.40 12.10 -3.20
N THR A 21 5.55 12.76 -3.10
CA THR A 21 5.90 13.48 -1.88
C THR A 21 5.57 14.96 -1.95
N ALA A 22 5.11 15.44 -3.09
CA ALA A 22 4.76 16.85 -3.26
C ALA A 22 3.64 17.27 -2.30
N ALA A 23 3.73 18.50 -1.82
CA ALA A 23 2.72 19.06 -0.97
C ALA A 23 1.36 19.09 -1.69
N GLY A 24 0.32 18.63 -1.00
CA GLY A 24 -1.03 18.56 -1.56
C GLY A 24 -1.35 17.29 -2.32
N ASN A 25 -0.36 16.44 -2.60
CA ASN A 25 -0.63 15.15 -3.20
C ASN A 25 -1.32 14.25 -2.16
N PRO A 26 -2.48 13.65 -2.48
CA PRO A 26 -3.19 12.79 -1.53
C PRO A 26 -2.56 11.41 -1.37
N ALA A 27 -1.60 11.05 -2.22
CA ALA A 27 -0.95 9.74 -2.14
C ALA A 27 0.17 9.74 -1.09
N ARG A 28 0.32 8.62 -0.41
CA ARG A 28 1.40 8.41 0.58
C ARG A 28 1.99 7.03 0.39
N GLN A 29 3.31 6.95 0.56
CA GLN A 29 4.00 5.66 0.55
C GLN A 29 4.52 5.34 1.93
N PHE A 30 4.50 4.05 2.25
CA PHE A 30 4.95 3.51 3.52
C PHE A 30 6.00 2.44 3.25
N ILE A 31 7.02 2.43 4.07
CA ILE A 31 8.11 1.48 3.96
C ILE A 31 8.27 0.78 5.30
N ALA A 32 8.35 -0.54 5.27
CA ALA A 32 8.67 -1.32 6.45
C ALA A 32 10.08 -1.85 6.31
N SER A 33 10.86 -1.74 7.38
CA SER A 33 12.21 -2.26 7.38
C SER A 33 12.47 -3.07 8.63
N ILE A 34 13.36 -4.06 8.50
CA ILE A 34 13.84 -4.87 9.61
C ILE A 34 15.35 -4.81 9.57
N ASP A 35 15.95 -4.42 10.69
CA ASP A 35 17.41 -4.30 10.80
C ASP A 35 18.02 -3.46 9.67
N GLY A 36 17.33 -2.38 9.32
CA GLY A 36 17.80 -1.46 8.29
C GLY A 36 17.53 -1.89 6.86
N GLN A 37 16.95 -3.05 6.64
CA GLN A 37 16.65 -3.54 5.31
C GLN A 37 15.16 -3.40 5.01
N VAL A 38 14.84 -2.84 3.86
CA VAL A 38 13.45 -2.69 3.42
C VAL A 38 12.87 -4.06 3.09
N VAL A 39 11.78 -4.42 3.75
CA VAL A 39 11.14 -5.72 3.58
C VAL A 39 9.69 -5.62 3.11
N GLY A 40 9.13 -4.43 3.10
CA GLY A 40 7.78 -4.24 2.63
C GLY A 40 7.49 -2.81 2.27
N THR A 41 6.52 -2.62 1.39
CA THR A 41 6.06 -1.30 0.98
C THR A 41 4.54 -1.31 0.88
N ALA A 42 3.95 -0.16 1.00
CA ALA A 42 2.51 0.00 0.84
C ALA A 42 2.20 1.43 0.45
N ALA A 43 1.04 1.63 -0.13
CA ALA A 43 0.59 2.96 -0.51
C ALA A 43 -0.80 3.22 0.01
N ALA A 44 -1.14 4.48 0.08
CA ALA A 44 -2.46 4.93 0.50
C ALA A 44 -2.82 6.22 -0.23
N VAL A 45 -4.11 6.41 -0.45
CA VAL A 45 -4.64 7.67 -0.96
C VAL A 45 -5.57 8.26 0.08
N ILE A 46 -5.28 9.49 0.48
CA ILE A 46 -6.10 10.21 1.45
C ILE A 46 -7.34 10.73 0.73
N GLY A 47 -8.51 10.29 1.18
CA GLY A 47 -9.77 10.75 0.65
C GLY A 47 -10.51 11.64 1.63
N LYS A 48 -11.66 12.11 1.21
CA LYS A 48 -12.49 13.02 2.03
C LYS A 48 -13.02 12.32 3.28
N TYR A 49 -13.35 11.03 3.16
CA TYR A 49 -14.03 10.29 4.23
C TYR A 49 -13.18 9.19 4.85
N GLY A 50 -11.98 8.99 4.35
CA GLY A 50 -11.10 7.95 4.85
C GLY A 50 -9.87 7.79 3.96
N VAL A 51 -9.14 6.73 4.21
CA VAL A 51 -7.91 6.44 3.48
C VAL A 51 -8.07 5.13 2.71
N ASN A 52 -7.78 5.16 1.44
CA ASN A 52 -7.84 3.98 0.59
C ASN A 52 -6.46 3.33 0.52
N LEU A 53 -6.41 2.04 0.80
CA LEU A 53 -5.17 1.26 0.82
C LEU A 53 -4.95 0.58 -0.52
N PHE A 54 -3.72 0.60 -1.00
CA PHE A 54 -3.38 -0.12 -2.23
C PHE A 54 -1.88 -0.43 -2.28
N ALA A 55 -1.49 -1.26 -3.23
CA ALA A 55 -0.10 -1.54 -3.60
C ALA A 55 0.77 -2.00 -2.42
N ALA A 56 0.26 -2.90 -1.59
CA ALA A 56 1.05 -3.46 -0.50
C ALA A 56 1.78 -4.70 -0.95
N GLY A 57 3.03 -4.84 -0.52
CA GLY A 57 3.83 -6.01 -0.78
C GLY A 57 4.85 -6.23 0.32
N VAL A 58 5.09 -7.49 0.64
CA VAL A 58 6.08 -7.90 1.63
C VAL A 58 6.96 -8.96 1.00
N LEU A 59 8.27 -8.82 1.18
CA LEU A 59 9.21 -9.82 0.66
C LEU A 59 8.89 -11.20 1.21
N PRO A 60 9.00 -12.26 0.38
CA PRO A 60 8.66 -13.62 0.84
C PRO A 60 9.37 -14.03 2.13
N GLU A 61 10.65 -13.70 2.25
CA GLU A 61 11.43 -14.05 3.43
C GLU A 61 11.03 -13.30 4.69
N ALA A 62 10.27 -12.22 4.57
CA ALA A 62 9.80 -11.43 5.71
C ALA A 62 8.33 -11.69 6.04
N ARG A 63 7.67 -12.56 5.30
CA ARG A 63 6.27 -12.89 5.58
C ARG A 63 6.13 -13.66 6.89
N GLY A 64 4.98 -13.50 7.55
CA GLY A 64 4.73 -14.13 8.82
C GLY A 64 5.39 -13.44 10.01
N ARG A 65 5.98 -12.27 9.80
CA ARG A 65 6.67 -11.51 10.85
C ARG A 65 5.93 -10.22 11.23
N GLY A 66 4.66 -10.10 10.83
CA GLY A 66 3.85 -8.94 11.19
C GLY A 66 4.06 -7.70 10.34
N VAL A 67 4.82 -7.79 9.26
CA VAL A 67 5.12 -6.64 8.40
C VAL A 67 3.86 -6.09 7.76
N TYR A 68 3.03 -6.97 7.20
CA TYR A 68 1.80 -6.54 6.55
C TYR A 68 0.85 -5.84 7.53
N ARG A 69 0.72 -6.38 8.74
CA ARG A 69 -0.11 -5.77 9.78
C ARG A 69 0.44 -4.42 10.21
N ALA A 70 1.75 -4.31 10.30
CA ALA A 70 2.39 -3.03 10.64
C ALA A 70 2.11 -1.97 9.57
N LEU A 71 2.14 -2.36 8.30
CA LEU A 71 1.81 -1.46 7.20
C LEU A 71 0.34 -1.02 7.25
N ILE A 72 -0.57 -1.92 7.59
CA ILE A 72 -1.98 -1.56 7.79
C ILE A 72 -2.10 -0.60 8.96
N ARG A 73 -1.43 -0.87 10.07
CA ARG A 73 -1.51 -0.04 11.27
C ARG A 73 -0.99 1.37 11.00
N ALA A 74 0.10 1.50 10.27
CA ALA A 74 0.65 2.81 9.94
C ALA A 74 -0.35 3.64 9.12
N ARG A 75 -1.06 2.99 8.21
CA ARG A 75 -2.07 3.68 7.39
C ARG A 75 -3.33 4.00 8.18
N TRP A 76 -3.66 3.15 9.16
CA TRP A 76 -4.74 3.46 10.11
C TRP A 76 -4.39 4.69 10.95
N ASP A 77 -3.17 4.74 11.46
CA ASP A 77 -2.71 5.88 12.26
C ASP A 77 -2.78 7.17 11.45
N LEU A 78 -2.45 7.11 10.16
CA LEU A 78 -2.61 8.26 9.27
C LEU A 78 -4.08 8.70 9.19
N ALA A 79 -4.99 7.75 9.01
CA ALA A 79 -6.42 8.07 8.92
C ALA A 79 -6.93 8.74 10.22
N VAL A 80 -6.53 8.20 11.36
CA VAL A 80 -6.89 8.77 12.65
C VAL A 80 -6.34 10.18 12.81
N GLU A 81 -5.08 10.37 12.46
CA GLU A 81 -4.43 11.68 12.55
C GLU A 81 -5.13 12.71 11.66
N ARG A 82 -5.63 12.28 10.51
CA ARG A 82 -6.34 13.15 9.60
C ARG A 82 -7.79 13.43 10.01
N GLY A 83 -8.27 12.77 11.06
CA GLY A 83 -9.65 12.94 11.50
C GLY A 83 -10.67 12.15 10.70
N THR A 84 -10.22 11.22 9.87
CA THR A 84 -11.10 10.38 9.05
C THR A 84 -10.78 8.91 9.32
N PRO A 85 -11.16 8.38 10.49
CA PRO A 85 -10.73 7.03 10.92
C PRO A 85 -11.50 5.93 10.18
N ALA A 86 -11.23 5.81 8.90
CA ALA A 86 -11.81 4.79 8.04
C ALA A 86 -10.79 4.36 7.01
N LEU A 87 -10.70 3.06 6.79
CA LEU A 87 -9.86 2.49 5.75
C LEU A 87 -10.73 1.72 4.77
N THR A 88 -10.44 1.87 3.49
CA THR A 88 -11.03 1.05 2.45
C THR A 88 -9.92 0.35 1.68
N VAL A 89 -10.22 -0.82 1.16
CA VAL A 89 -9.25 -1.60 0.39
C VAL A 89 -9.99 -2.50 -0.57
N GLN A 90 -9.42 -2.65 -1.77
CA GLN A 90 -9.88 -3.64 -2.73
C GLN A 90 -8.99 -4.87 -2.57
N ALA A 91 -9.57 -5.98 -2.15
CA ALA A 91 -8.81 -7.18 -1.83
C ALA A 91 -9.12 -8.32 -2.80
N GLY A 92 -8.08 -9.06 -3.17
CA GLY A 92 -8.24 -10.32 -3.87
C GLY A 92 -8.50 -11.47 -2.89
N GLN A 93 -8.61 -12.66 -3.45
CA GLN A 93 -8.92 -13.85 -2.64
C GLN A 93 -7.87 -14.16 -1.59
N MET A 94 -6.60 -13.89 -1.89
CA MET A 94 -5.51 -14.19 -0.96
C MET A 94 -5.42 -13.16 0.16
N SER A 95 -5.71 -11.91 -0.13
CA SER A 95 -5.59 -10.83 0.86
C SER A 95 -6.80 -10.74 1.78
N ARG A 96 -7.95 -11.15 1.31
CA ARG A 96 -9.20 -10.98 2.03
C ARG A 96 -9.20 -11.62 3.43
N PRO A 97 -8.76 -12.89 3.61
CA PRO A 97 -8.76 -13.48 4.95
C PRO A 97 -7.87 -12.71 5.93
N VAL A 98 -6.73 -12.22 5.47
CA VAL A 98 -5.82 -11.45 6.33
C VAL A 98 -6.48 -10.14 6.74
N LEU A 99 -7.09 -9.44 5.80
CA LEU A 99 -7.76 -8.17 6.08
C LEU A 99 -8.93 -8.37 7.05
N GLU A 100 -9.72 -9.40 6.84
CA GLU A 100 -10.83 -9.71 7.75
C GLU A 100 -10.32 -10.04 9.15
N SER A 101 -9.18 -10.71 9.25
CA SER A 101 -8.60 -11.04 10.55
C SER A 101 -8.14 -9.83 11.35
N VAL A 102 -7.89 -8.70 10.69
CA VAL A 102 -7.50 -7.46 11.36
C VAL A 102 -8.65 -6.45 11.47
N GLY A 103 -9.87 -6.87 11.16
CA GLY A 103 -11.05 -6.05 11.42
C GLY A 103 -11.75 -5.47 10.21
N PHE A 104 -11.30 -5.76 9.00
CA PHE A 104 -12.03 -5.31 7.81
C PHE A 104 -13.30 -6.12 7.59
N SER A 105 -14.33 -5.46 7.10
CA SER A 105 -15.60 -6.10 6.76
C SER A 105 -15.85 -6.01 5.27
N PHE A 106 -16.37 -7.08 4.70
CA PHE A 106 -16.78 -7.08 3.29
C PHE A 106 -17.99 -6.16 3.10
N ILE A 107 -17.90 -5.26 2.13
CA ILE A 107 -18.98 -4.32 1.83
C ILE A 107 -19.58 -4.60 0.46
N ALA A 108 -18.72 -4.76 -0.55
CA ALA A 108 -19.17 -4.92 -1.92
C ALA A 108 -18.12 -5.65 -2.74
N ALA A 109 -18.56 -6.30 -3.81
CA ALA A 109 -17.66 -6.91 -4.77
C ALA A 109 -17.46 -5.97 -5.95
N ALA A 110 -16.24 -5.92 -6.46
CA ALA A 110 -15.91 -5.18 -7.67
C ALA A 110 -15.45 -6.15 -8.73
N ARG A 111 -15.85 -5.90 -9.97
CA ARG A 111 -15.42 -6.68 -11.12
C ARG A 111 -14.47 -5.82 -11.94
N MET A 112 -13.30 -6.35 -12.21
CA MET A 112 -12.30 -5.62 -12.95
C MET A 112 -12.20 -6.15 -14.37
N TYR A 113 -12.21 -5.23 -15.33
CA TYR A 113 -12.04 -5.57 -16.75
C TYR A 113 -10.69 -5.01 -17.18
N VAL A 114 -9.92 -5.84 -17.84
CA VAL A 114 -8.60 -5.45 -18.31
C VAL A 114 -8.54 -5.59 -19.82
N SER A 115 -8.06 -4.56 -20.50
CA SER A 115 -7.83 -4.59 -21.93
C SER A 115 -6.36 -4.34 -22.19
N ASP A 116 -5.75 -5.25 -22.94
CA ASP A 116 -4.34 -5.11 -23.30
C ASP A 116 -4.23 -4.46 -24.67
N LEU A 117 -4.32 -3.15 -24.67
CA LEU A 117 -4.21 -2.37 -25.90
C LEU A 117 -2.79 -2.27 -26.43
N ALA A 118 -1.81 -2.57 -25.59
CA ALA A 118 -0.41 -2.42 -25.98
C ALA A 118 0.05 -3.49 -26.95
N THR A 119 -0.67 -4.60 -27.06
CA THR A 119 -0.33 -5.70 -27.94
C THR A 119 -1.00 -5.63 -29.31
N ARG A 120 -1.72 -4.59 -29.61
CA ARG A 120 -2.45 -4.44 -30.88
C ARG A 120 -1.64 -3.69 -31.91
#